data_f32a2faca4afb235e62033b0d8cb626b
#
_entry.id   f32a2faca4afb235e62033b0d8cb626b
#
_cell.length_a   1.000
_cell.length_b   1.000
_cell.length_c   1.000
_cell.angle_alpha   90.00
_cell.angle_beta   90.00
_cell.angle_gamma   90.00
#
_symmetry.space_group_name_H-M   'P 1'
#
loop_
_entity.id
_entity.type
_entity.pdbx_description
1 polymer ?
#
loop_
_entity_poly.entity_id
_entity_poly.type
_entity_poly.pdbx_seq_one_letter_code
_entity_poly.pdbx_strand_id
1 'polypeptide(L)'
;SMGGHGAFYLAFRHQDVWGAAGSMSGGLDIRPFPNNWDIAKRLGSYAENKEAWENNTVIKLLYLLDGKSLNLIFDCGTADFFYDCNKRMHQALLERNIPHDYTERPGAHTWEYWTNSIKYHLMFFDDFFRKN
;
A
#
# COMPACT_ATOMS: atom_id res chain seq x y z
N SER A 1 6.47 -4.29 2.81
CA SER A 1 7.16 -3.13 3.38
C SER A 1 7.34 -2.06 2.30
N MET A 2 8.57 -1.67 1.99
CA MET A 2 8.80 -0.69 0.92
C MET A 2 8.37 -1.21 -0.46
N GLY A 3 8.44 -2.52 -0.67
CA GLY A 3 7.90 -3.12 -1.89
C GLY A 3 6.42 -2.88 -2.06
N GLY A 4 5.65 -2.94 -0.98
CA GLY A 4 4.22 -2.63 -1.02
C GLY A 4 3.95 -1.16 -1.32
N HIS A 5 4.72 -0.26 -0.72
CA HIS A 5 4.68 1.15 -1.06
C HIS A 5 4.95 1.36 -2.56
N GLY A 6 6.05 0.79 -3.05
CA GLY A 6 6.43 0.94 -4.46
C GLY A 6 5.43 0.35 -5.42
N ALA A 7 4.88 -0.83 -5.10
CA ALA A 7 3.89 -1.48 -5.94
C ALA A 7 2.64 -0.60 -6.11
N PHE A 8 2.10 -0.08 -5.02
CA PHE A 8 0.93 0.78 -5.08
C PHE A 8 1.27 2.14 -5.72
N TYR A 9 2.40 2.73 -5.35
CA TYR A 9 2.83 4.01 -5.93
C TYR A 9 2.89 3.93 -7.46
N LEU A 10 3.56 2.91 -7.98
CA LEU A 10 3.72 2.74 -9.42
C LEU A 10 2.40 2.36 -10.11
N ALA A 11 1.62 1.46 -9.51
CA ALA A 11 0.37 1.02 -10.10
C ALA A 11 -0.66 2.15 -10.17
N PHE A 12 -0.76 2.98 -9.13
CA PHE A 12 -1.68 4.11 -9.12
C PHE A 12 -1.34 5.12 -10.22
N ARG A 13 -0.05 5.33 -10.47
CA ARG A 13 0.42 6.30 -11.46
C ARG A 13 0.47 5.75 -12.88
N HIS A 14 0.46 4.44 -13.05
CA HIS A 14 0.65 3.80 -14.36
C HIS A 14 -0.40 2.71 -14.59
N GLN A 15 -1.67 3.09 -14.52
CA GLN A 15 -2.78 2.15 -14.70
C GLN A 15 -2.95 1.69 -16.15
N ASP A 16 -2.28 2.35 -17.08
CA ASP A 16 -2.14 1.90 -18.46
C ASP A 16 -1.25 0.67 -18.59
N VAL A 17 -0.39 0.42 -17.59
CA VAL A 17 0.55 -0.71 -17.57
C VAL A 17 0.08 -1.80 -16.61
N TRP A 18 -0.37 -1.41 -15.41
CA TRP A 18 -0.68 -2.35 -14.32
C TRP A 18 -2.19 -2.47 -14.12
N GLY A 19 -2.68 -3.72 -14.13
CA GLY A 19 -4.10 -3.99 -13.88
C GLY A 19 -4.39 -4.45 -12.45
N ALA A 20 -3.36 -4.88 -11.72
CA ALA A 20 -3.49 -5.34 -10.36
C ALA A 20 -2.23 -5.03 -9.56
N ALA A 21 -2.36 -4.85 -8.26
CA ALA A 21 -1.24 -4.60 -7.36
C ALA A 21 -1.52 -5.17 -5.98
N GLY A 22 -0.47 -5.63 -5.31
CA GLY A 22 -0.56 -6.16 -3.96
C GLY A 22 0.49 -5.55 -3.04
N SER A 23 0.14 -5.42 -1.77
CA SER A 23 1.04 -4.89 -0.74
C SER A 23 0.96 -5.76 0.50
N MET A 24 2.10 -6.28 0.94
CA MET A 24 2.24 -6.99 2.20
C MET A 24 2.96 -6.11 3.20
N SER A 25 2.28 -5.68 4.25
CA SER A 25 2.84 -4.81 5.29
C SER A 25 3.48 -3.56 4.69
N GLY A 26 2.79 -2.93 3.75
CA GLY A 26 3.35 -1.79 3.01
C GLY A 26 3.36 -0.50 3.80
N GLY A 27 4.37 0.34 3.51
CA GLY A 27 4.43 1.69 4.06
C GLY A 27 3.53 2.63 3.28
N LEU A 28 2.23 2.50 3.44
CA LEU A 28 1.24 3.23 2.64
C LEU A 28 1.05 4.69 3.07
N ASP A 29 1.57 5.04 4.24
CA ASP A 29 1.67 6.42 4.68
C ASP A 29 3.02 6.60 5.38
N ILE A 30 3.92 7.35 4.76
CA ILE A 30 5.27 7.55 5.28
C ILE A 30 5.37 8.77 6.23
N ARG A 31 4.34 9.61 6.27
CA ARG A 31 4.37 10.86 7.04
C ARG A 31 4.55 10.67 8.55
N PRO A 32 4.04 9.59 9.18
CA PRO A 32 4.31 9.34 10.60
C PRO A 32 5.76 8.96 10.92
N PHE A 33 6.60 8.78 9.89
CA PHE A 33 7.97 8.28 10.03
C PHE A 33 8.99 9.26 9.46
N PRO A 34 9.00 10.54 9.92
CA PRO A 34 9.83 11.57 9.27
C PRO A 34 11.33 11.36 9.46
N ASN A 35 11.73 10.54 10.43
CA ASN A 35 13.15 10.32 10.76
C ASN A 35 13.60 8.88 10.51
N ASN A 36 12.79 8.08 9.82
CA ASN A 36 13.07 6.66 9.64
C ASN A 36 13.57 6.34 8.22
N TRP A 37 14.37 5.30 8.10
CA TRP A 37 14.78 4.66 6.84
C TRP A 37 15.40 5.60 5.80
N ASP A 38 16.01 6.67 6.25
CA ASP A 38 16.66 7.64 5.35
C ASP A 38 15.73 8.28 4.32
N ILE A 39 14.43 8.29 4.58
CA ILE A 39 13.47 8.93 3.67
C ILE A 39 13.80 10.41 3.51
N ALA A 40 14.18 11.09 4.60
CA ALA A 40 14.52 12.51 4.55
C ALA A 40 15.75 12.79 3.70
N LYS A 41 16.64 11.83 3.52
CA LYS A 41 17.78 11.99 2.62
C LYS A 41 17.35 12.04 1.16
N ARG A 42 16.18 11.47 0.84
CA ARG A 42 15.64 11.43 -0.52
C ARG A 42 14.67 12.57 -0.80
N LEU A 43 13.82 12.88 0.17
CA LEU A 43 12.74 13.84 0.01
C LEU A 43 13.00 15.19 0.68
N GLY A 44 14.08 15.31 1.45
CA GLY A 44 14.30 16.44 2.35
C GLY A 44 13.53 16.24 3.64
N SER A 45 13.70 17.13 4.61
CA SER A 45 12.96 17.04 5.87
C SER A 45 11.46 17.19 5.63
N TYR A 46 10.65 16.48 6.41
CA TYR A 46 9.18 16.60 6.27
C TYR A 46 8.71 18.02 6.52
N ALA A 47 9.28 18.70 7.53
CA ALA A 47 8.85 20.05 7.90
C ALA A 47 9.05 21.06 6.76
N GLU A 48 10.10 20.92 5.97
CA GLU A 48 10.45 21.85 4.90
C GLU A 48 10.02 21.40 3.51
N ASN A 49 9.61 20.13 3.36
CA ASN A 49 9.32 19.52 2.05
C ASN A 49 8.03 18.73 2.08
N LYS A 50 6.98 19.27 2.69
CA LYS A 50 5.70 18.58 2.85
C LYS A 50 5.11 18.10 1.54
N GLU A 51 5.20 18.93 0.49
CA GLU A 51 4.68 18.57 -0.82
C GLU A 51 5.38 17.32 -1.39
N ALA A 52 6.71 17.25 -1.28
CA ALA A 52 7.46 16.08 -1.74
C ALA A 52 7.05 14.82 -0.98
N TRP A 53 6.85 14.93 0.34
CA TRP A 53 6.39 13.81 1.15
C TRP A 53 4.99 13.36 0.78
N GLU A 54 4.07 14.30 0.59
CA GLU A 54 2.69 13.98 0.21
C GLU A 54 2.62 13.35 -1.18
N ASN A 55 3.40 13.85 -2.14
CA ASN A 55 3.43 13.30 -3.50
C ASN A 55 4.01 11.87 -3.54
N ASN A 56 4.71 11.46 -2.49
CA ASN A 56 5.28 10.12 -2.36
C ASN A 56 4.61 9.29 -1.26
N THR A 57 3.45 9.74 -0.76
CA THR A 57 2.65 9.03 0.23
C THR A 57 1.45 8.38 -0.46
N VAL A 58 1.39 7.05 -0.45
CA VAL A 58 0.39 6.31 -1.22
C VAL A 58 -1.05 6.72 -0.89
N ILE A 59 -1.37 6.86 0.39
CA ILE A 59 -2.73 7.21 0.81
C ILE A 59 -3.17 8.60 0.29
N LYS A 60 -2.24 9.46 -0.07
CA LYS A 60 -2.54 10.77 -0.66
C LYS A 60 -2.77 10.71 -2.17
N LEU A 61 -2.56 9.53 -2.77
CA LEU A 61 -2.69 9.34 -4.21
C LEU A 61 -3.99 8.63 -4.61
N LEU A 62 -4.91 8.45 -3.68
CA LEU A 62 -6.17 7.73 -3.94
C LEU A 62 -7.03 8.42 -5.00
N TYR A 63 -6.88 9.70 -5.19
CA TYR A 63 -7.61 10.43 -6.24
C TYR A 63 -7.30 9.89 -7.64
N LEU A 64 -6.15 9.23 -7.82
CA LEU A 64 -5.77 8.63 -9.10
C LEU A 64 -6.60 7.40 -9.43
N LEU A 65 -7.29 6.83 -8.44
CA LEU A 65 -8.10 5.62 -8.62
C LEU A 65 -9.55 5.90 -8.99
N ASP A 66 -9.97 7.16 -8.96
CA ASP A 66 -11.37 7.51 -9.20
C ASP A 66 -11.80 7.08 -10.61
N GLY A 67 -12.87 6.28 -10.67
CA GLY A 67 -13.42 5.78 -11.93
C GLY A 67 -12.54 4.74 -12.64
N LYS A 68 -11.55 4.17 -11.95
CA LYS A 68 -10.61 3.21 -12.52
C LYS A 68 -10.91 1.79 -12.04
N SER A 69 -10.27 0.82 -12.68
CA SER A 69 -10.51 -0.61 -12.44
C SER A 69 -9.28 -1.36 -11.97
N LEU A 70 -8.35 -0.67 -11.31
CA LEU A 70 -7.16 -1.31 -10.74
C LEU A 70 -7.58 -2.26 -9.61
N ASN A 71 -7.14 -3.51 -9.68
CA ASN A 71 -7.46 -4.54 -8.68
C ASN A 71 -6.40 -4.51 -7.58
N LEU A 72 -6.85 -4.34 -6.34
CA LEU A 72 -5.97 -4.15 -5.19
C LEU A 72 -6.16 -5.23 -4.14
N ILE A 73 -5.05 -5.76 -3.65
CA ILE A 73 -5.02 -6.61 -2.45
C ILE A 73 -3.93 -6.09 -1.52
N PHE A 74 -4.24 -6.00 -0.23
CA PHE A 74 -3.20 -5.68 0.76
C PHE A 74 -3.55 -6.23 2.13
N ASP A 75 -2.53 -6.41 2.95
CA ASP A 75 -2.69 -6.91 4.30
C ASP A 75 -1.61 -6.36 5.22
N CYS A 76 -1.85 -6.50 6.53
CA CYS A 76 -0.87 -6.11 7.53
C CYS A 76 -1.13 -6.86 8.83
N GLY A 77 -0.06 -7.19 9.54
CA GLY A 77 -0.16 -7.79 10.87
C GLY A 77 -0.63 -6.75 11.89
N THR A 78 -1.45 -7.18 12.84
CA THR A 78 -2.02 -6.27 13.84
C THR A 78 -0.98 -5.75 14.84
N ALA A 79 0.21 -6.37 14.91
CA ALA A 79 1.33 -5.91 15.74
C ALA A 79 2.43 -5.23 14.91
N ASP A 80 2.19 -4.96 13.63
CA ASP A 80 3.14 -4.31 12.75
C ASP A 80 3.14 -2.80 12.98
N PHE A 81 4.31 -2.15 12.86
CA PHE A 81 4.39 -0.70 12.99
C PHE A 81 3.67 0.03 11.85
N PHE A 82 3.39 -0.62 10.73
CA PHE A 82 2.58 -0.06 9.64
C PHE A 82 1.10 -0.41 9.75
N TYR A 83 0.66 -1.02 10.87
CA TYR A 83 -0.74 -1.43 11.00
C TYR A 83 -1.70 -0.25 10.85
N ASP A 84 -1.44 0.84 11.57
CA ASP A 84 -2.35 2.00 11.55
C ASP A 84 -2.48 2.60 10.15
N CYS A 85 -1.39 2.72 9.41
CA CYS A 85 -1.46 3.28 8.06
C CYS A 85 -2.19 2.36 7.08
N ASN A 86 -2.06 1.05 7.23
CA ASN A 86 -2.81 0.10 6.42
C ASN A 86 -4.30 0.14 6.75
N LYS A 87 -4.65 0.23 8.02
CA LYS A 87 -6.04 0.36 8.46
C LYS A 87 -6.69 1.63 7.90
N ARG A 88 -5.98 2.75 7.98
CA ARG A 88 -6.47 4.02 7.42
C ARG A 88 -6.62 3.95 5.91
N MET A 89 -5.72 3.28 5.22
CA MET A 89 -5.82 3.06 3.79
C MET A 89 -7.09 2.28 3.44
N HIS A 90 -7.37 1.20 4.16
CA HIS A 90 -8.59 0.41 3.99
C HIS A 90 -9.83 1.29 4.16
N GLN A 91 -9.89 2.08 5.23
CA GLN A 91 -11.02 2.96 5.49
C GLN A 91 -11.19 4.02 4.40
N ALA A 92 -10.09 4.61 3.94
CA ALA A 92 -10.12 5.61 2.88
C ALA A 92 -10.63 5.03 1.55
N LEU A 93 -10.26 3.79 1.24
CA LEU A 93 -10.77 3.12 0.05
C LEU A 93 -12.26 2.82 0.16
N LEU A 94 -12.73 2.44 1.35
CA LEU A 94 -14.18 2.23 1.58
C LEU A 94 -14.96 3.54 1.39
N GLU A 95 -14.45 4.63 1.92
CA GLU A 95 -15.10 5.94 1.80
C GLU A 95 -15.21 6.40 0.35
N ARG A 96 -14.28 5.99 -0.50
CA ARG A 96 -14.28 6.33 -1.93
C ARG A 96 -14.99 5.29 -2.78
N ASN A 97 -15.54 4.23 -2.17
CA ASN A 97 -16.20 3.14 -2.88
C ASN A 97 -15.27 2.44 -3.89
N ILE A 98 -14.00 2.31 -3.54
CA ILE A 98 -13.01 1.62 -4.36
C ILE A 98 -12.90 0.18 -3.90
N PRO A 99 -13.28 -0.80 -4.75
CA PRO A 99 -13.19 -2.23 -4.39
C PRO A 99 -11.74 -2.65 -4.14
N HIS A 100 -11.55 -3.48 -3.12
CA HIS A 100 -10.22 -3.99 -2.78
C HIS A 100 -10.38 -5.17 -1.82
N ASP A 101 -9.33 -6.00 -1.74
CA ASP A 101 -9.23 -7.05 -0.73
C ASP A 101 -8.28 -6.57 0.36
N TYR A 102 -8.75 -6.52 1.58
CA TYR A 102 -7.93 -6.16 2.73
C TYR A 102 -8.06 -7.22 3.81
N THR A 103 -6.94 -7.64 4.38
CA THR A 103 -6.92 -8.57 5.49
C THR A 103 -5.94 -8.11 6.56
N GLU A 104 -6.34 -8.22 7.81
CA GLU A 104 -5.45 -8.06 8.94
C GLU A 104 -5.46 -9.35 9.75
N ARG A 105 -4.26 -9.80 10.16
CA ARG A 105 -4.07 -11.05 10.91
C ARG A 105 -3.15 -10.77 12.08
N PRO A 106 -3.20 -11.62 13.12
CA PRO A 106 -2.18 -11.56 14.18
C PRO A 106 -0.78 -11.71 13.59
N GLY A 107 0.15 -10.90 14.07
CA GLY A 107 1.54 -10.95 13.62
C GLY A 107 2.15 -9.57 13.48
N ALA A 108 3.44 -9.55 13.21
CA ALA A 108 4.23 -8.33 13.14
C ALA A 108 4.94 -8.23 11.78
N HIS A 109 5.90 -7.32 11.68
CA HIS A 109 6.66 -7.08 10.46
C HIS A 109 7.76 -8.13 10.30
N THR A 110 7.39 -9.37 9.94
CA THR A 110 8.28 -10.54 9.95
C THR A 110 8.08 -11.44 8.74
N TRP A 111 9.12 -12.20 8.41
CA TRP A 111 9.03 -13.22 7.37
C TRP A 111 7.99 -14.29 7.68
N GLU A 112 7.78 -14.61 8.95
CA GLU A 112 6.73 -15.55 9.34
C GLU A 112 5.36 -15.06 8.88
N TYR A 113 5.06 -13.78 9.09
CA TYR A 113 3.81 -13.19 8.62
C TYR A 113 3.72 -13.25 7.09
N TRP A 114 4.77 -12.85 6.39
CA TRP A 114 4.76 -12.77 4.93
C TRP A 114 4.69 -14.13 4.25
N THR A 115 5.31 -15.15 4.84
CA THR A 115 5.25 -16.51 4.33
C THR A 115 3.82 -17.05 4.29
N ASN A 116 2.99 -16.65 5.25
CA ASN A 116 1.58 -16.97 5.24
C ASN A 116 0.79 -16.06 4.28
N SER A 117 1.05 -14.77 4.32
CA SER A 117 0.33 -13.77 3.55
C SER A 117 0.44 -13.99 2.04
N ILE A 118 1.60 -14.38 1.54
CA ILE A 118 1.85 -14.52 0.10
C ILE A 118 0.89 -15.49 -0.58
N LYS A 119 0.39 -16.50 0.13
CA LYS A 119 -0.56 -17.48 -0.43
C LYS A 119 -1.82 -16.79 -0.94
N TYR A 120 -2.32 -15.81 -0.21
CA TYR A 120 -3.55 -15.10 -0.53
C TYR A 120 -3.34 -14.13 -1.68
N HIS A 121 -2.17 -13.52 -1.74
CA HIS A 121 -1.79 -12.67 -2.86
C HIS A 121 -1.70 -13.46 -4.16
N LEU A 122 -1.09 -14.65 -4.11
CA LEU A 122 -0.98 -15.52 -5.28
C LEU A 122 -2.35 -15.97 -5.79
N MET A 123 -3.28 -16.28 -4.88
CA MET A 123 -4.65 -16.64 -5.26
C MET A 123 -5.35 -15.46 -5.93
N PHE A 124 -5.18 -14.27 -5.38
CA PHE A 124 -5.77 -13.06 -5.94
C PHE A 124 -5.26 -12.79 -7.36
N PHE A 125 -3.95 -12.88 -7.57
CA PHE A 125 -3.36 -12.64 -8.89
C PHE A 125 -3.72 -13.75 -9.88
N ASP A 126 -3.79 -15.00 -9.44
CA ASP A 126 -4.23 -16.10 -10.29
C ASP A 126 -5.66 -15.83 -10.81
N ASP A 127 -6.56 -15.43 -9.93
CA ASP A 127 -7.93 -15.07 -10.30
C ASP A 127 -7.94 -13.90 -11.30
N PHE A 128 -7.12 -12.89 -11.06
CA PHE A 128 -7.03 -11.74 -11.97
C PHE A 128 -6.60 -12.19 -13.37
N PHE A 129 -5.54 -12.99 -13.47
CA PHE A 129 -5.02 -13.43 -14.76
C PHE A 129 -5.97 -14.40 -15.48
N ARG A 130 -6.73 -15.19 -14.74
CA ARG A 130 -7.69 -16.11 -15.37
C ARG A 130 -8.90 -15.39 -15.94
N LYS A 131 -9.27 -14.24 -15.41
CA LYS A 131 -10.42 -13.45 -15.87
C LYS A 131 -10.05 -12.46 -16.98
N ASN A 132 -8.78 -12.25 -17.19
CA ASN A 132 -8.28 -11.29 -18.17
C ASN A 132 -7.33 -11.97 -19.20
#